data_82734c3272b25dfdbef8fccd0e803278
#
_entry.id   82734c3272b25dfdbef8fccd0e803278
#
_cell.length_a   1.000
_cell.length_b   1.000
_cell.length_c   1.000
_cell.angle_alpha   90.00
_cell.angle_beta   90.00
_cell.angle_gamma   90.00
#
_symmetry.space_group_name_H-M   'P 1'
#
loop_
_entity.id
_entity.type
_entity.pdbx_description
1 polymer ?
#
loop_
_entity_poly.entity_id
_entity_poly.type
_entity_poly.pdbx_seq_one_letter_code
_entity_poly.pdbx_strand_id
1 'polypeptide(L)'
;MASVFKALSDPTRRRVLQLLRQGPKSAGELSDQFAFSKPTMSAHFAVLKEANLVHSEKNGKSVVYHLKLSVLEDALLGFVNGFARDPGDKQRDKL
;
A
#
# COMPACT_ATOMS: atom_id res chain seq x y z
N MET A 1 7.96 11.48 -4.59
CA MET A 1 6.69 10.89 -4.14
C MET A 1 6.66 9.41 -4.49
N ALA A 2 6.32 8.57 -3.54
CA ALA A 2 6.26 7.13 -3.81
C ALA A 2 4.97 6.78 -4.56
N SER A 3 5.10 5.94 -5.57
CA SER A 3 3.93 5.41 -6.28
C SER A 3 3.40 4.19 -5.54
N VAL A 4 2.16 3.82 -5.85
CA VAL A 4 1.56 2.59 -5.32
C VAL A 4 2.44 1.39 -5.70
N PHE A 5 2.89 1.32 -6.94
CA PHE A 5 3.66 0.17 -7.42
C PHE A 5 5.03 0.07 -6.76
N LYS A 6 5.66 1.21 -6.49
CA LYS A 6 6.90 1.20 -5.72
C LYS A 6 6.66 0.64 -4.32
N ALA A 7 5.59 1.08 -3.67
CA ALA A 7 5.24 0.58 -2.34
C ALA A 7 5.00 -0.92 -2.36
N LEU A 8 4.36 -1.44 -3.41
CA LEU A 8 4.03 -2.86 -3.54
C LEU A 8 5.21 -3.72 -3.98
N SER A 9 6.34 -3.12 -4.35
CA SER A 9 7.49 -3.87 -4.84
C SER A 9 8.25 -4.60 -3.73
N ASP A 10 7.97 -4.31 -2.48
CA ASP A 10 8.65 -4.92 -1.34
C ASP A 10 7.73 -5.90 -0.61
N PRO A 11 8.19 -7.13 -0.34
CA PRO A 11 7.33 -8.13 0.32
C PRO A 11 6.93 -7.75 1.75
N THR A 12 7.79 -7.03 2.48
CA THR A 12 7.45 -6.57 3.83
C THR A 12 6.30 -5.60 3.79
N ARG A 13 6.33 -4.65 2.86
CA ARG A 13 5.24 -3.69 2.71
C ARG A 13 3.94 -4.36 2.28
N ARG A 14 4.00 -5.34 1.38
CA ARG A 14 2.81 -6.11 1.02
C ARG A 14 2.23 -6.83 2.24
N ARG A 15 3.09 -7.38 3.08
CA ARG A 15 2.62 -8.08 4.28
C ARG A 15 1.97 -7.12 5.28
N VAL A 16 2.51 -5.92 5.43
CA VAL A 16 1.88 -4.88 6.27
C VAL A 16 0.46 -4.59 5.79
N LEU A 17 0.28 -4.42 4.47
CA LEU A 17 -1.05 -4.15 3.93
C LEU A 17 -2.00 -5.33 4.17
N GLN A 18 -1.52 -6.56 4.04
CA GLN A 18 -2.33 -7.74 4.34
C GLN A 18 -2.77 -7.78 5.79
N LEU A 19 -1.88 -7.42 6.70
CA LEU A 19 -2.20 -7.37 8.13
C LEU A 19 -3.26 -6.29 8.40
N LEU A 20 -3.13 -5.14 7.78
CA LEU A 20 -4.08 -4.05 7.93
C LEU A 20 -5.43 -4.35 7.29
N ARG A 21 -5.48 -5.28 6.37
CA ARG A 21 -6.74 -5.75 5.79
C ARG A 21 -7.67 -6.34 6.86
N GLN A 22 -7.10 -6.86 7.93
CA GLN A 22 -7.83 -7.44 9.05
C GLN A 22 -8.36 -6.38 10.02
N GLY A 23 -7.88 -5.14 9.90
CA GLY A 23 -8.29 -4.03 10.75
C GLY A 23 -7.10 -3.15 11.10
N PRO A 24 -7.35 -1.96 11.64
CA PRO A 24 -6.27 -1.05 12.05
C PRO A 24 -5.34 -1.69 13.07
N LYS A 25 -4.06 -1.32 12.99
CA LYS A 25 -3.04 -1.83 13.91
C LYS A 25 -2.05 -0.72 14.23
N SER A 26 -1.51 -0.76 15.44
CA SER A 26 -0.47 0.18 15.84
C SER A 26 0.85 -0.17 15.17
N ALA A 27 1.74 0.83 15.10
CA ALA A 27 3.09 0.62 14.60
C ALA A 27 3.79 -0.51 15.37
N GLY A 28 3.60 -0.57 16.69
CA GLY A 28 4.18 -1.62 17.52
C GLY A 28 3.65 -3.00 17.17
N GLU A 29 2.33 -3.12 17.01
CA GLU A 29 1.70 -4.38 16.64
C GLU A 29 2.20 -4.87 15.28
N LEU A 30 2.32 -3.95 14.32
CA LEU A 30 2.85 -4.30 13.00
C LEU A 30 4.32 -4.72 13.08
N SER A 31 5.13 -3.93 13.79
CA SER A 31 6.56 -4.22 13.89
C SER A 31 6.84 -5.56 14.56
N ASP A 32 5.98 -5.97 15.51
CA ASP A 32 6.14 -7.25 16.20
C ASP A 32 5.99 -8.46 15.29
N GLN A 33 5.43 -8.27 14.09
CA GLN A 33 5.28 -9.34 13.11
C GLN A 33 6.55 -9.57 12.28
N PHE A 34 7.57 -8.74 12.46
CA PHE A 34 8.77 -8.77 11.62
C PHE A 34 10.03 -8.75 12.47
N ALA A 35 11.10 -9.33 11.93
CA ALA A 35 12.40 -9.36 12.58
C ALA A 35 13.28 -8.18 12.13
N PHE A 36 12.68 -7.04 11.88
CA PHE A 36 13.41 -5.84 11.45
C PHE A 36 13.47 -4.83 12.59
N SER A 37 14.46 -3.94 12.51
CA SER A 37 14.59 -2.86 13.47
C SER A 37 13.44 -1.86 13.32
N LYS A 38 13.19 -1.10 14.38
CA LYS A 38 12.16 -0.05 14.34
C LYS A 38 12.41 0.98 13.24
N PRO A 39 13.66 1.49 13.04
CA PRO A 39 13.91 2.41 11.94
C PRO A 39 13.59 1.81 10.56
N THR A 40 13.89 0.53 10.36
CA THR A 40 13.58 -0.15 9.10
C THR A 40 12.07 -0.22 8.89
N MET A 41 11.32 -0.60 9.93
CA MET A 41 9.87 -0.64 9.83
C MET A 41 9.28 0.75 9.59
N SER A 42 9.80 1.76 10.28
CA SER A 42 9.35 3.14 10.08
C SER A 42 9.55 3.61 8.65
N ALA A 43 10.66 3.20 8.02
CA ALA A 43 10.90 3.52 6.60
C ALA A 43 9.84 2.87 5.70
N HIS A 44 9.47 1.63 5.98
CA HIS A 44 8.40 0.96 5.22
C HIS A 44 7.05 1.67 5.41
N PHE A 45 6.72 2.04 6.65
CA PHE A 45 5.48 2.76 6.92
C PHE A 45 5.45 4.11 6.18
N ALA A 46 6.59 4.81 6.15
CA ALA A 46 6.68 6.09 5.45
C ALA A 46 6.41 5.94 3.95
N VAL A 47 6.95 4.89 3.33
CA VAL A 47 6.71 4.62 1.90
C VAL A 47 5.22 4.34 1.64
N LEU A 48 4.60 3.53 2.49
CA LEU A 48 3.17 3.22 2.35
C LEU A 48 2.30 4.46 2.53
N LYS A 49 2.65 5.31 3.48
CA LYS A 49 1.92 6.53 3.75
C LYS A 49 2.08 7.53 2.60
N GLU A 50 3.29 7.66 2.08
CA GLU A 50 3.58 8.55 0.97
C GLU A 50 2.85 8.11 -0.31
N ALA A 51 2.68 6.80 -0.49
CA ALA A 51 1.90 6.25 -1.60
C ALA A 51 0.39 6.36 -1.38
N ASN A 52 -0.03 6.89 -0.24
CA ASN A 52 -1.44 7.06 0.12
C ASN A 52 -2.18 5.73 0.27
N LEU A 53 -1.46 4.65 0.59
CA LEU A 53 -2.06 3.34 0.80
C LEU A 53 -2.51 3.13 2.24
N VAL A 54 -1.98 3.92 3.15
CA VAL A 54 -2.37 3.91 4.56
C VAL A 54 -2.46 5.34 5.04
N HIS A 55 -3.26 5.56 6.09
CA HIS A 55 -3.15 6.78 6.86
C HIS A 55 -2.86 6.43 8.32
N SER A 56 -2.32 7.37 9.05
CA SER A 56 -1.99 7.16 10.45
C SER A 56 -2.74 8.14 11.32
N GLU A 57 -3.11 7.69 12.51
CA GLU A 57 -3.67 8.57 13.53
C GLU A 57 -2.93 8.34 14.83
N LYS A 58 -2.71 9.44 15.54
CA LYS A 58 -2.09 9.35 16.84
C LYS A 58 -3.15 9.02 17.87
N ASN A 59 -2.90 7.99 18.67
CA ASN A 59 -3.81 7.56 19.72
C ASN A 59 -2.98 7.41 20.99
N GLY A 60 -2.96 8.46 21.80
CA GLY A 60 -2.09 8.53 22.95
C GLY A 60 -0.63 8.52 22.52
N LYS A 61 0.13 7.55 23.01
CA LYS A 61 1.54 7.38 22.62
C LYS A 61 1.73 6.49 21.40
N SER A 62 0.64 5.90 20.92
CA SER A 62 0.68 4.98 19.79
C SER A 62 0.33 5.68 18.50
N VAL A 63 0.90 5.19 17.41
CA VAL A 63 0.49 5.57 16.06
C VAL A 63 -0.25 4.37 15.48
N VAL A 64 -1.49 4.56 15.05
CA VAL A 64 -2.33 3.51 14.50
C VAL A 64 -2.46 3.72 13.00
N TYR A 65 -2.22 2.66 12.23
CA TYR A 65 -2.31 2.68 10.78
C TYR A 65 -3.61 2.06 10.31
N HIS A 66 -4.18 2.68 9.28
CA HIS A 66 -5.42 2.23 8.64
C HIS A 66 -5.17 2.03 7.17
N LEU A 67 -5.63 0.92 6.61
CA LEU A 67 -5.52 0.66 5.18
C LEU A 67 -6.50 1.55 4.41
N LYS A 68 -6.03 2.16 3.35
CA LYS A 68 -6.88 2.89 2.40
C LYS A 68 -7.16 1.95 1.22
N LEU A 69 -8.05 1.00 1.43
CA LEU A 69 -8.31 -0.06 0.48
C LEU A 69 -8.77 0.45 -0.88
N SER A 70 -9.61 1.49 -0.90
CA SER A 70 -10.09 2.04 -2.18
C SER A 70 -8.95 2.60 -3.03
N VAL A 71 -7.93 3.18 -2.41
CA VAL A 71 -6.76 3.69 -3.14
C VAL A 71 -6.01 2.54 -3.79
N LEU A 72 -5.81 1.45 -3.04
CA LEU A 72 -5.14 0.25 -3.56
C LEU A 72 -5.94 -0.35 -4.72
N GLU A 73 -7.25 -0.54 -4.51
CA GLU A 73 -8.12 -1.11 -5.53
C GLU A 73 -8.13 -0.27 -6.80
N ASP A 74 -8.28 1.04 -6.67
CA ASP A 74 -8.33 1.94 -7.84
C ASP A 74 -7.03 1.89 -8.64
N ALA A 75 -5.90 1.84 -7.95
CA ALA A 75 -4.60 1.78 -8.62
C ALA A 75 -4.44 0.46 -9.38
N LEU A 76 -4.82 -0.66 -8.75
CA LEU A 76 -4.69 -1.98 -9.38
C LEU A 76 -5.67 -2.15 -10.54
N LEU A 77 -6.92 -1.71 -10.37
CA LEU A 77 -7.91 -1.78 -11.44
C LEU A 77 -7.52 -0.89 -12.61
N GLY A 78 -7.03 0.30 -12.34
CA GLY A 78 -6.54 1.20 -13.38
C GLY A 78 -5.39 0.59 -14.17
N PHE A 79 -4.48 -0.05 -13.48
CA PHE A 79 -3.36 -0.74 -14.12
C PHE A 79 -3.84 -1.89 -15.01
N VAL A 80 -4.69 -2.76 -14.45
CA VAL A 80 -5.21 -3.93 -15.19
C VAL A 80 -6.03 -3.47 -16.39
N ASN A 81 -6.89 -2.49 -16.21
CA ASN A 81 -7.75 -1.98 -17.28
C ASN A 81 -6.92 -1.37 -18.42
N GLY A 82 -5.78 -0.79 -18.11
CA GLY A 82 -4.88 -0.25 -19.12
C GLY A 82 -4.35 -1.32 -20.08
N PHE A 83 -4.29 -2.57 -19.67
CA PHE A 83 -3.87 -3.70 -20.49
C PHE A 83 -5.04 -4.48 -21.09
N ALA A 84 -6.08 -4.64 -20.34
CA ALA A 84 -7.23 -5.47 -20.76
C ALA A 84 -8.00 -4.88 -21.92
N ARG A 85 -7.91 -3.61 -22.10
CA ARG A 85 -8.66 -2.94 -23.16
C ARG A 85 -7.91 -2.94 -24.44
N ASP A 86 -7.71 -2.86 -25.10
CA ASP A 86 -7.17 -2.69 -26.13
C ASP A 86 -7.62 -2.66 -27.13
N PRO A 87 -7.77 -2.55 -26.84
CA PRO A 87 -8.10 -2.42 -27.60
C PRO A 87 -8.26 -2.19 -28.45
N GLY A 88 -8.20 -2.17 -28.35
CA GLY A 88 -8.42 -1.99 -28.80
C GLY A 88 -8.65 -1.38 -29.26
N ASP A 89 -8.39 -1.36 -28.68
CA ASP A 89 -8.68 -0.96 -28.76
C ASP A 89 -8.83 -0.37 -29.51
N LYS A 90 -8.80 -0.21 -29.80
CA LYS A 90 -8.97 0.09 -30.29
C LYS A 90 -8.72 0.71 -30.96
N GLN A 91 -8.27 0.77 -30.77
CA GLN A 91 -8.06 1.07 -31.03
C GLN A 91 -7.48 1.22 -31.45
N ARG A 92 -7.05 1.11 -31.50
CA ARG A 92 -6.47 0.87 -31.64
C ARG A 92 -6.14 0.69 -32.57
N ASP A 93 -6.12 0.72 -32.30
CA ASP A 93 -5.91 0.31 -32.91
C ASP A 93 -5.71 0.32 -33.83
N LYS A 94 -5.64 0.75 -34.12
CA LYS A 94 -5.58 0.58 -34.77
C LYS A 94 -5.27 0.65 -35.34
N LEU A 95 -4.91 0.79 -35.25
CA LEU A 95 -4.75 0.52 -35.52
C LEU A 95 -4.76 0.52 -36.09
#